data_5aa099217906dbe3836d1786f6f2b1ac
#
_entry.id   5aa099217906dbe3836d1786f6f2b1ac
#
_cell.length_a   1.000
_cell.length_b   1.000
_cell.length_c   1.000
_cell.angle_alpha   90.00
_cell.angle_beta   90.00
_cell.angle_gamma   90.00
#
_symmetry.space_group_name_H-M   'P 1'
#
loop_
_entity.id
_entity.type
_entity.pdbx_description
1 polymer ?
#
loop_
_entity_poly.entity_id
_entity_poly.type
_entity_poly.pdbx_seq_one_letter_code
_entity_poly.pdbx_strand_id
1 'polypeptide(L)'
;MSHPDTTSKDAVFQWRGIPQPGQLLPLGLQHVVAAVVGVITPAILVADTCGLSSADKTLMIQVSLILTALATLLQLFPIFHRIGSGLPVIMGISFAYIPTLQAIGGEFGLPTILGAEIVGGIVAIVFGVLVKWIRPLFPPLVTGTVIFTIGLSLYPTAVKYMAGGAGSEWFGNAKSWAVALITLAVVVFLNHFTKGITKLASILIGILTGYVIAYFLGIVDLSGVGSAAWVALPRPMPFDIQFVPAACVSLGIVYVVNAVQTIGDLSSTTMGGMDRMPTDKELSGGIVGQGVMSILGAFFGGLPAATYSQNVGIVTVNRVINRAVFALAALILLVAGLVPKFASLLTTIPQCVIGGATISVFATITMTGIRMITEGGFTPRKSSVVGLSVALGVGITQVSGCLAGEGFPAWVNTVFGSSSVVVAALMAVLLNLILPKEPSANG
;
A
#
# COMPACT_ATOMS: atom_id res chain seq x y z
N MET A 1 -10.55 2.79 45.59
CA MET A 1 -10.10 2.75 44.17
C MET A 1 -11.13 3.49 43.34
N SER A 2 -10.86 4.76 43.08
CA SER A 2 -11.73 5.59 42.22
C SER A 2 -11.58 5.10 40.78
N HIS A 3 -12.71 4.70 40.15
CA HIS A 3 -12.75 4.52 38.71
C HIS A 3 -12.30 5.82 38.05
N PRO A 4 -11.30 5.84 37.17
CA PRO A 4 -10.97 7.04 36.45
C PRO A 4 -12.15 7.41 35.57
N ASP A 5 -12.57 8.69 35.62
CA ASP A 5 -13.56 9.28 34.75
C ASP A 5 -13.22 8.95 33.29
N THR A 6 -14.04 8.11 32.65
CA THR A 6 -13.74 7.44 31.38
C THR A 6 -13.91 8.35 30.15
N THR A 7 -14.23 9.61 30.34
CA THR A 7 -14.48 10.62 29.27
C THR A 7 -13.70 11.91 29.49
N SER A 8 -12.37 11.84 29.57
CA SER A 8 -11.55 13.05 29.61
C SER A 8 -11.19 13.53 28.20
N LYS A 9 -10.99 14.84 28.02
CA LYS A 9 -10.48 15.42 26.75
C LYS A 9 -9.13 14.82 26.36
N ASP A 10 -8.38 14.29 27.32
CA ASP A 10 -7.05 13.67 27.14
C ASP A 10 -7.13 12.18 26.78
N ALA A 11 -8.32 11.57 26.74
CA ALA A 11 -8.48 10.16 26.42
C ALA A 11 -7.95 9.78 25.02
N VAL A 12 -7.95 10.73 24.07
CA VAL A 12 -7.40 10.51 22.70
C VAL A 12 -5.90 10.24 22.69
N PHE A 13 -5.15 10.71 23.70
CA PHE A 13 -3.71 10.50 23.85
C PHE A 13 -3.37 9.27 24.71
N GLN A 14 -4.39 8.53 25.16
CA GLN A 14 -4.23 7.32 25.96
C GLN A 14 -4.62 6.10 25.13
N TRP A 15 -3.90 4.99 25.29
CA TRP A 15 -4.21 3.75 24.59
C TRP A 15 -5.61 3.21 24.90
N ARG A 16 -6.06 3.35 26.14
CA ARG A 16 -7.35 2.87 26.65
C ARG A 16 -8.23 4.05 27.04
N GLY A 17 -9.52 3.81 27.12
CA GLY A 17 -10.54 4.80 27.40
C GLY A 17 -11.42 5.07 26.16
N ILE A 18 -12.55 5.72 26.35
CA ILE A 18 -13.46 6.11 25.26
C ILE A 18 -13.43 7.63 25.16
N PRO A 19 -12.88 8.21 24.08
CA PRO A 19 -12.93 9.64 23.85
C PRO A 19 -14.37 10.15 23.71
N GLN A 20 -14.57 11.44 23.93
CA GLN A 20 -15.89 12.05 23.69
C GLN A 20 -16.30 11.88 22.22
N PRO A 21 -17.60 11.65 21.92
CA PRO A 21 -18.08 11.47 20.55
C PRO A 21 -17.68 12.63 19.60
N GLY A 22 -17.64 13.86 20.10
CA GLY A 22 -17.21 15.05 19.35
C GLY A 22 -15.73 15.03 18.92
N GLN A 23 -14.89 14.25 19.57
CA GLN A 23 -13.48 14.02 19.19
C GLN A 23 -13.32 12.70 18.43
N LEU A 24 -14.01 11.67 18.86
CA LEU A 24 -13.91 10.32 18.30
C LEU A 24 -14.26 10.27 16.82
N LEU A 25 -15.40 10.87 16.44
CA LEU A 25 -15.91 10.83 15.07
C LEU A 25 -14.99 11.57 14.07
N PRO A 26 -14.59 12.85 14.32
CA PRO A 26 -13.70 13.55 13.40
C PRO A 26 -12.34 12.88 13.25
N LEU A 27 -11.75 12.35 14.34
CA LEU A 27 -10.46 11.68 14.31
C LEU A 27 -10.55 10.32 13.58
N GLY A 28 -11.60 9.54 13.82
CA GLY A 28 -11.85 8.31 13.08
C GLY A 28 -12.03 8.57 11.58
N LEU A 29 -12.84 9.55 11.21
CA LEU A 29 -13.03 9.98 9.81
C LEU A 29 -11.72 10.46 9.17
N GLN A 30 -10.88 11.16 9.90
CA GLN A 30 -9.55 11.59 9.41
C GLN A 30 -8.72 10.40 8.94
N HIS A 31 -8.71 9.31 9.71
CA HIS A 31 -8.01 8.09 9.32
C HIS A 31 -8.65 7.39 8.12
N VAL A 32 -9.98 7.35 8.04
CA VAL A 32 -10.70 6.80 6.88
C VAL A 32 -10.38 7.57 5.61
N VAL A 33 -10.47 8.90 5.66
CA VAL A 33 -10.19 9.78 4.50
C VAL A 33 -8.76 9.61 4.00
N ALA A 34 -7.79 9.46 4.91
CA ALA A 34 -6.40 9.23 4.53
C ALA A 34 -6.16 7.83 3.93
N ALA A 35 -6.92 6.82 4.37
CA ALA A 35 -6.71 5.43 3.95
C ALA A 35 -7.52 5.03 2.71
N VAL A 36 -8.75 5.51 2.56
CA VAL A 36 -9.74 4.99 1.61
C VAL A 36 -9.23 4.97 0.17
N VAL A 37 -8.61 6.06 -0.28
CA VAL A 37 -8.06 6.16 -1.65
C VAL A 37 -6.93 5.16 -1.87
N GLY A 38 -6.05 5.02 -0.89
CA GLY A 38 -4.93 4.10 -0.98
C GLY A 38 -5.33 2.63 -0.86
N VAL A 39 -6.52 2.31 -0.36
CA VAL A 39 -7.08 0.96 -0.39
C VAL A 39 -7.73 0.66 -1.73
N ILE A 40 -8.47 1.61 -2.28
CA ILE A 40 -9.25 1.45 -3.50
C ILE A 40 -8.35 1.45 -4.75
N THR A 41 -7.40 2.39 -4.82
CA THR A 41 -6.57 2.57 -6.01
C THR A 41 -5.75 1.33 -6.37
N PRO A 42 -5.02 0.67 -5.45
CA PRO A 42 -4.34 -0.59 -5.76
C PRO A 42 -5.27 -1.67 -6.30
N ALA A 43 -6.48 -1.80 -5.73
CA ALA A 43 -7.46 -2.77 -6.18
C ALA A 43 -7.89 -2.50 -7.64
N ILE A 44 -8.14 -1.24 -8.00
CA ILE A 44 -8.47 -0.85 -9.37
C ILE A 44 -7.29 -1.12 -10.31
N LEU A 45 -6.06 -0.74 -9.93
CA LEU A 45 -4.85 -0.93 -10.74
C LEU A 45 -4.61 -2.40 -11.09
N VAL A 46 -4.75 -3.30 -10.12
CA VAL A 46 -4.58 -4.74 -10.33
C VAL A 46 -5.74 -5.32 -11.13
N ALA A 47 -6.98 -4.94 -10.80
CA ALA A 47 -8.16 -5.41 -11.51
C ALA A 47 -8.13 -5.02 -13.00
N ASP A 48 -7.70 -3.80 -13.31
CA ASP A 48 -7.54 -3.33 -14.70
C ASP A 48 -6.43 -4.11 -15.42
N THR A 49 -5.30 -4.36 -14.76
CA THR A 49 -4.21 -5.14 -15.34
C THR A 49 -4.62 -6.58 -15.64
N CYS A 50 -5.43 -7.18 -14.77
CA CYS A 50 -5.97 -8.54 -14.97
C CYS A 50 -7.17 -8.58 -15.94
N GLY A 51 -7.64 -7.45 -16.46
CA GLY A 51 -8.80 -7.38 -17.37
C GLY A 51 -10.12 -7.82 -16.72
N LEU A 52 -10.30 -7.58 -15.42
CA LEU A 52 -11.47 -8.03 -14.68
C LEU A 52 -12.75 -7.31 -15.11
N SER A 53 -13.88 -8.02 -15.05
CA SER A 53 -15.20 -7.44 -15.26
C SER A 53 -15.53 -6.37 -14.21
N SER A 54 -16.49 -5.47 -14.49
CA SER A 54 -16.94 -4.47 -13.52
C SER A 54 -17.46 -5.09 -12.22
N ALA A 55 -18.08 -6.26 -12.29
CA ALA A 55 -18.56 -7.00 -11.13
C ALA A 55 -17.40 -7.52 -10.27
N ASP A 56 -16.37 -8.08 -10.90
CA ASP A 56 -15.17 -8.60 -10.22
C ASP A 56 -14.32 -7.47 -9.62
N LYS A 57 -14.20 -6.33 -10.32
CA LYS A 57 -13.59 -5.11 -9.78
C LYS A 57 -14.31 -4.63 -8.53
N THR A 58 -15.65 -4.60 -8.58
CA THR A 58 -16.48 -4.23 -7.42
C THR A 58 -16.22 -5.17 -6.24
N LEU A 59 -16.19 -6.47 -6.49
CA LEU A 59 -15.89 -7.47 -5.46
C LEU A 59 -14.49 -7.28 -4.86
N MET A 60 -13.47 -7.07 -5.70
CA MET A 60 -12.10 -6.84 -5.24
C MET A 60 -12.00 -5.58 -4.35
N ILE A 61 -12.68 -4.49 -4.71
CA ILE A 61 -12.73 -3.27 -3.89
C ILE A 61 -13.44 -3.53 -2.55
N GLN A 62 -14.57 -4.24 -2.57
CA GLN A 62 -15.28 -4.62 -1.36
C GLN A 62 -14.40 -5.42 -0.40
N VAL A 63 -13.78 -6.48 -0.91
CA VAL A 63 -12.88 -7.33 -0.14
C VAL A 63 -11.71 -6.52 0.40
N SER A 64 -11.14 -5.63 -0.40
CA SER A 64 -10.04 -4.76 0.02
C SER A 64 -10.41 -3.86 1.21
N LEU A 65 -11.61 -3.28 1.20
CA LEU A 65 -12.11 -2.46 2.31
C LEU A 65 -12.37 -3.31 3.57
N ILE A 66 -12.99 -4.48 3.41
CA ILE A 66 -13.27 -5.40 4.52
C ILE A 66 -11.98 -5.93 5.13
N LEU A 67 -11.00 -6.35 4.30
CA LEU A 67 -9.71 -6.82 4.78
C LEU A 67 -8.93 -5.73 5.50
N THR A 68 -8.95 -4.52 4.97
CA THR A 68 -8.36 -3.35 5.64
C THR A 68 -8.94 -3.15 7.03
N ALA A 69 -10.26 -3.24 7.16
CA ALA A 69 -10.95 -3.12 8.44
C ALA A 69 -10.57 -4.25 9.40
N LEU A 70 -10.67 -5.50 8.95
CA LEU A 70 -10.36 -6.68 9.77
C LEU A 70 -8.88 -6.73 10.17
N ALA A 71 -7.97 -6.42 9.23
CA ALA A 71 -6.54 -6.34 9.50
C ALA A 71 -6.21 -5.23 10.50
N THR A 72 -6.86 -4.07 10.40
CA THR A 72 -6.73 -2.99 11.37
C THR A 72 -7.21 -3.43 12.76
N LEU A 73 -8.38 -4.07 12.86
CA LEU A 73 -8.88 -4.60 14.12
C LEU A 73 -7.94 -5.67 14.72
N LEU A 74 -7.38 -6.53 13.88
CA LEU A 74 -6.40 -7.53 14.32
C LEU A 74 -5.13 -6.88 14.89
N GLN A 75 -4.66 -5.78 14.27
CA GLN A 75 -3.52 -5.03 14.81
C GLN A 75 -3.83 -4.38 16.16
N LEU A 76 -5.03 -3.83 16.33
CA LEU A 76 -5.46 -3.18 17.58
C LEU A 76 -5.73 -4.16 18.71
N PHE A 77 -6.25 -5.35 18.37
CA PHE A 77 -6.70 -6.40 19.30
C PHE A 77 -6.02 -7.73 18.96
N PRO A 78 -4.75 -7.91 19.32
CA PRO A 78 -3.98 -9.09 18.96
C PRO A 78 -4.62 -10.39 19.47
N ILE A 79 -4.71 -11.39 18.59
CA ILE A 79 -5.18 -12.72 18.93
C ILE A 79 -4.01 -13.51 19.58
N PHE A 80 -4.29 -14.18 20.70
CA PHE A 80 -3.30 -14.94 21.46
C PHE A 80 -2.03 -14.15 21.85
N HIS A 81 -2.08 -12.81 21.83
CA HIS A 81 -0.95 -11.91 22.07
C HIS A 81 0.26 -12.16 21.12
N ARG A 82 0.02 -12.76 19.95
CA ARG A 82 1.05 -13.12 18.96
C ARG A 82 0.69 -12.73 17.52
N ILE A 83 -0.57 -12.59 17.20
CA ILE A 83 -1.06 -12.22 15.86
C ILE A 83 -1.69 -10.84 15.97
N GLY A 84 -1.02 -9.84 15.44
CA GLY A 84 -1.32 -8.41 15.62
C GLY A 84 -0.31 -7.71 16.52
N SER A 85 -0.07 -6.41 16.27
CA SER A 85 0.95 -5.62 16.96
C SER A 85 0.50 -5.08 18.33
N GLY A 86 -0.78 -4.89 18.56
CA GLY A 86 -1.29 -4.14 19.71
C GLY A 86 -1.02 -2.63 19.62
N LEU A 87 -0.82 -2.08 18.42
CA LEU A 87 -0.45 -0.69 18.18
C LEU A 87 -1.50 0.06 17.36
N PRO A 88 -1.56 1.41 17.46
CA PRO A 88 -2.51 2.24 16.73
C PRO A 88 -2.08 2.42 15.26
N VAL A 89 -2.27 1.41 14.45
CA VAL A 89 -1.98 1.44 13.02
C VAL A 89 -3.22 1.10 12.20
N ILE A 90 -3.36 1.77 11.07
CA ILE A 90 -4.32 1.39 10.03
C ILE A 90 -3.60 0.47 9.05
N MET A 91 -4.27 -0.60 8.68
CA MET A 91 -3.84 -1.48 7.61
C MET A 91 -4.47 -1.04 6.28
N GLY A 92 -3.92 -1.53 5.19
CA GLY A 92 -4.44 -1.30 3.85
C GLY A 92 -3.70 -2.16 2.84
N ILE A 93 -3.78 -1.78 1.55
CA ILE A 93 -3.02 -2.43 0.49
C ILE A 93 -1.83 -1.53 0.17
N SER A 94 -0.61 -2.07 0.25
CA SER A 94 0.58 -1.28 -0.07
C SER A 94 0.80 -1.15 -1.57
N PHE A 95 1.12 0.06 -2.01
CA PHE A 95 1.62 0.32 -3.36
C PHE A 95 2.93 -0.42 -3.66
N ALA A 96 3.66 -0.87 -2.64
CA ALA A 96 4.87 -1.66 -2.79
C ALA A 96 4.67 -2.97 -3.56
N TYR A 97 3.49 -3.56 -3.45
CA TYR A 97 3.16 -4.79 -4.16
C TYR A 97 2.78 -4.57 -5.63
N ILE A 98 2.28 -3.39 -5.98
CA ILE A 98 1.62 -3.13 -7.26
C ILE A 98 2.49 -3.47 -8.48
N PRO A 99 3.77 -3.07 -8.58
CA PRO A 99 4.58 -3.41 -9.75
C PRO A 99 4.66 -4.92 -10.00
N THR A 100 4.84 -5.70 -8.92
CA THR A 100 4.93 -7.16 -9.00
C THR A 100 3.56 -7.79 -9.25
N LEU A 101 2.50 -7.29 -8.63
CA LEU A 101 1.13 -7.74 -8.88
C LEU A 101 0.70 -7.48 -10.33
N GLN A 102 1.07 -6.31 -10.89
CA GLN A 102 0.79 -5.99 -12.30
C GLN A 102 1.60 -6.89 -13.24
N ALA A 103 2.86 -7.18 -12.92
CA ALA A 103 3.67 -8.10 -13.70
C ALA A 103 3.05 -9.51 -13.72
N ILE A 104 2.73 -10.07 -12.54
CA ILE A 104 2.09 -11.39 -12.42
C ILE A 104 0.71 -11.39 -13.06
N GLY A 105 -0.11 -10.37 -12.79
CA GLY A 105 -1.47 -10.26 -13.30
C GLY A 105 -1.55 -10.12 -14.82
N GLY A 106 -0.61 -9.40 -15.41
CA GLY A 106 -0.52 -9.22 -16.86
C GLY A 106 -0.04 -10.48 -17.59
N GLU A 107 0.79 -11.32 -16.96
CA GLU A 107 1.33 -12.53 -17.56
C GLU A 107 0.45 -13.77 -17.29
N PHE A 108 -0.05 -13.92 -16.04
CA PHE A 108 -0.72 -15.15 -15.57
C PHE A 108 -2.16 -14.92 -15.08
N GLY A 109 -2.60 -13.69 -14.92
CA GLY A 109 -3.93 -13.36 -14.40
C GLY A 109 -4.07 -13.39 -12.88
N LEU A 110 -5.29 -13.08 -12.40
CA LEU A 110 -5.63 -12.97 -10.98
C LEU A 110 -5.44 -14.29 -10.19
N PRO A 111 -5.81 -15.48 -10.70
CA PRO A 111 -5.63 -16.73 -9.95
C PRO A 111 -4.20 -16.96 -9.46
N THR A 112 -3.21 -16.59 -10.28
CA THR A 112 -1.79 -16.71 -9.92
C THR A 112 -1.36 -15.67 -8.88
N ILE A 113 -1.93 -14.47 -8.93
CA ILE A 113 -1.72 -13.47 -7.86
C ILE A 113 -2.17 -14.04 -6.52
N LEU A 114 -3.36 -14.63 -6.45
CA LEU A 114 -3.92 -15.17 -5.20
C LEU A 114 -3.07 -16.33 -4.65
N GLY A 115 -2.60 -17.23 -5.52
CA GLY A 115 -1.68 -18.30 -5.12
C GLY A 115 -0.34 -17.77 -4.61
N ALA A 116 0.24 -16.80 -5.32
CA ALA A 116 1.49 -16.16 -4.90
C ALA A 116 1.32 -15.36 -3.60
N GLU A 117 0.15 -14.77 -3.36
CA GLU A 117 -0.20 -14.06 -2.13
C GLU A 117 -0.25 -14.99 -0.91
N ILE A 118 -0.81 -16.19 -1.05
CA ILE A 118 -0.79 -17.20 0.02
C ILE A 118 0.65 -17.54 0.39
N VAL A 119 1.49 -17.82 -0.59
CA VAL A 119 2.92 -18.13 -0.35
C VAL A 119 3.64 -16.92 0.26
N GLY A 120 3.40 -15.72 -0.26
CA GLY A 120 3.96 -14.47 0.27
C GLY A 120 3.51 -14.21 1.71
N GLY A 121 2.24 -14.47 2.04
CA GLY A 121 1.73 -14.38 3.41
C GLY A 121 2.45 -15.35 4.37
N ILE A 122 2.74 -16.59 3.92
CA ILE A 122 3.55 -17.54 4.69
C ILE A 122 4.98 -16.99 4.87
N VAL A 123 5.58 -16.44 3.83
CA VAL A 123 6.91 -15.79 3.91
C VAL A 123 6.90 -14.66 4.93
N ALA A 124 5.85 -13.81 4.94
CA ALA A 124 5.70 -12.75 5.95
C ALA A 124 5.60 -13.31 7.37
N ILE A 125 4.84 -14.39 7.58
CA ILE A 125 4.71 -15.04 8.90
C ILE A 125 6.09 -15.55 9.35
N VAL A 126 6.82 -16.26 8.49
CA VAL A 126 8.17 -16.76 8.79
C VAL A 126 9.12 -15.60 9.11
N PHE A 127 9.09 -14.53 8.28
CA PHE A 127 9.88 -13.33 8.53
C PHE A 127 9.53 -12.69 9.88
N GLY A 128 8.23 -12.56 10.19
CA GLY A 128 7.75 -11.99 11.45
C GLY A 128 8.23 -12.77 12.68
N VAL A 129 8.24 -14.10 12.61
CA VAL A 129 8.80 -14.95 13.68
C VAL A 129 10.32 -14.76 13.80
N LEU A 130 11.02 -14.59 12.68
CA LEU A 130 12.47 -14.45 12.62
C LEU A 130 12.95 -12.99 12.57
N VAL A 131 12.06 -12.01 12.78
CA VAL A 131 12.32 -10.57 12.59
C VAL A 131 13.58 -10.08 13.30
N LYS A 132 13.82 -10.56 14.52
CA LYS A 132 14.99 -10.21 15.32
C LYS A 132 16.31 -10.51 14.59
N TRP A 133 16.35 -11.57 13.78
CA TRP A 133 17.57 -12.07 13.13
C TRP A 133 17.71 -11.56 11.71
N ILE A 134 16.59 -11.32 11.03
CA ILE A 134 16.58 -10.88 9.62
C ILE A 134 16.68 -9.35 9.50
N ARG A 135 16.11 -8.59 10.44
CA ARG A 135 16.13 -7.11 10.44
C ARG A 135 17.49 -6.48 10.13
N PRO A 136 18.64 -6.97 10.64
CA PRO A 136 19.94 -6.38 10.36
C PRO A 136 20.37 -6.42 8.88
N LEU A 137 19.76 -7.29 8.06
CA LEU A 137 20.03 -7.37 6.61
C LEU A 137 19.40 -6.22 5.83
N PHE A 138 18.45 -5.50 6.44
CA PHE A 138 17.68 -4.43 5.81
C PHE A 138 17.88 -3.08 6.53
N PRO A 139 19.09 -2.51 6.48
CA PRO A 139 19.32 -1.17 7.00
C PRO A 139 18.55 -0.11 6.18
N PRO A 140 18.38 1.12 6.68
CA PRO A 140 17.67 2.20 5.99
C PRO A 140 18.11 2.43 4.54
N LEU A 141 19.39 2.24 4.25
CA LEU A 141 19.93 2.34 2.89
C LEU A 141 19.28 1.33 1.94
N VAL A 142 19.21 0.05 2.34
CA VAL A 142 18.62 -1.02 1.53
C VAL A 142 17.13 -0.79 1.37
N THR A 143 16.43 -0.57 2.49
CA THR A 143 14.97 -0.32 2.47
C THR A 143 14.62 0.93 1.67
N GLY A 144 15.37 2.02 1.84
CA GLY A 144 15.20 3.25 1.08
C GLY A 144 15.40 3.06 -0.42
N THR A 145 16.42 2.29 -0.83
CA THR A 145 16.68 1.95 -2.24
C THR A 145 15.48 1.22 -2.86
N VAL A 146 14.92 0.28 -2.13
CA VAL A 146 13.75 -0.48 -2.61
C VAL A 146 12.51 0.42 -2.70
N ILE A 147 12.22 1.22 -1.68
CA ILE A 147 11.08 2.16 -1.68
C ILE A 147 11.24 3.19 -2.83
N PHE A 148 12.44 3.70 -3.05
CA PHE A 148 12.74 4.57 -4.18
C PHE A 148 12.42 3.90 -5.51
N THR A 149 12.86 2.65 -5.70
CA THR A 149 12.58 1.88 -6.92
C THR A 149 11.08 1.61 -7.11
N ILE A 150 10.34 1.33 -6.03
CA ILE A 150 8.87 1.18 -6.08
C ILE A 150 8.24 2.45 -6.65
N GLY A 151 8.59 3.61 -6.10
CA GLY A 151 8.04 4.89 -6.58
C GLY A 151 8.31 5.11 -8.07
N LEU A 152 9.56 4.91 -8.51
CA LEU A 152 9.93 5.04 -9.92
C LEU A 152 9.18 4.08 -10.84
N SER A 153 9.00 2.82 -10.43
CA SER A 153 8.34 1.79 -11.23
C SER A 153 6.84 2.05 -11.43
N LEU A 154 6.25 2.88 -10.58
CA LEU A 154 4.83 3.25 -10.67
C LEU A 154 4.57 4.47 -11.56
N TYR A 155 5.58 5.27 -11.92
CA TYR A 155 5.39 6.45 -12.76
C TYR A 155 4.79 6.14 -14.14
N PRO A 156 5.27 5.12 -14.89
CA PRO A 156 4.65 4.75 -16.16
C PRO A 156 3.17 4.38 -16.01
N THR A 157 2.79 3.69 -14.94
CA THR A 157 1.39 3.35 -14.63
C THR A 157 0.55 4.60 -14.39
N ALA A 158 1.05 5.56 -13.60
CA ALA A 158 0.34 6.82 -13.35
C ALA A 158 0.14 7.62 -14.64
N VAL A 159 1.19 7.75 -15.46
CA VAL A 159 1.13 8.49 -16.72
C VAL A 159 0.20 7.80 -17.73
N LYS A 160 0.24 6.46 -17.81
CA LYS A 160 -0.71 5.68 -18.62
C LYS A 160 -2.16 5.96 -18.22
N TYR A 161 -2.44 6.05 -16.93
CA TYR A 161 -3.76 6.38 -16.41
C TYR A 161 -4.13 7.85 -16.67
N MET A 162 -3.20 8.81 -16.47
CA MET A 162 -3.44 10.22 -16.81
C MET A 162 -3.82 10.38 -18.28
N ALA A 163 -3.23 9.57 -19.16
CA ALA A 163 -3.56 9.54 -20.58
C ALA A 163 -4.94 8.92 -20.89
N GLY A 164 -5.67 8.40 -19.90
CA GLY A 164 -7.00 7.81 -20.07
C GLY A 164 -7.04 6.29 -19.98
N GLY A 165 -5.89 5.62 -19.74
CA GLY A 165 -5.77 4.17 -19.60
C GLY A 165 -5.59 3.43 -20.93
N ALA A 166 -4.62 2.52 -20.98
CA ALA A 166 -4.32 1.77 -22.18
C ALA A 166 -5.52 0.90 -22.64
N GLY A 167 -5.81 0.93 -23.91
CA GLY A 167 -6.95 0.19 -24.50
C GLY A 167 -8.31 0.89 -24.38
N SER A 168 -8.39 2.03 -23.70
CA SER A 168 -9.58 2.86 -23.62
C SER A 168 -9.70 3.74 -24.87
N GLU A 169 -10.92 4.06 -25.32
CA GLU A 169 -11.20 5.05 -26.37
C GLU A 169 -10.71 6.46 -26.00
N TRP A 170 -10.50 6.71 -24.71
CA TRP A 170 -10.03 7.98 -24.18
C TRP A 170 -8.50 8.06 -24.07
N PHE A 171 -7.77 7.00 -24.47
CA PHE A 171 -6.30 6.99 -24.35
C PHE A 171 -5.64 8.01 -25.27
N GLY A 172 -4.76 8.83 -24.71
CA GLY A 172 -4.07 9.92 -25.43
C GLY A 172 -4.95 11.14 -25.72
N ASN A 173 -6.22 11.15 -25.31
CA ASN A 173 -7.15 12.23 -25.57
C ASN A 173 -6.83 13.47 -24.70
N ALA A 174 -6.91 14.67 -25.29
CA ALA A 174 -6.69 15.94 -24.58
C ALA A 174 -7.65 16.13 -23.38
N LYS A 175 -8.89 15.62 -23.46
CA LYS A 175 -9.85 15.67 -22.33
C LYS A 175 -9.34 14.87 -21.16
N SER A 176 -8.80 13.67 -21.38
CA SER A 176 -8.23 12.82 -20.31
C SER A 176 -7.06 13.54 -19.62
N TRP A 177 -6.16 14.12 -20.39
CA TRP A 177 -5.05 14.90 -19.86
C TRP A 177 -5.52 16.15 -19.08
N ALA A 178 -6.50 16.87 -19.58
CA ALA A 178 -7.07 18.02 -18.89
C ALA A 178 -7.65 17.63 -17.52
N VAL A 179 -8.47 16.57 -17.47
CA VAL A 179 -9.04 16.06 -16.21
C VAL A 179 -7.92 15.62 -15.26
N ALA A 180 -6.93 14.86 -15.74
CA ALA A 180 -5.81 14.39 -14.93
C ALA A 180 -4.99 15.55 -14.34
N LEU A 181 -4.66 16.56 -15.16
CA LEU A 181 -3.89 17.72 -14.71
C LEU A 181 -4.66 18.60 -13.74
N ILE A 182 -5.97 18.80 -13.94
CA ILE A 182 -6.82 19.53 -12.99
C ILE A 182 -6.89 18.75 -11.66
N THR A 183 -7.11 17.44 -11.71
CA THR A 183 -7.09 16.59 -10.52
C THR A 183 -5.78 16.72 -9.76
N LEU A 184 -4.65 16.62 -10.46
CA LEU A 184 -3.32 16.79 -9.87
C LEU A 184 -3.14 18.20 -9.27
N ALA A 185 -3.54 19.25 -9.98
CA ALA A 185 -3.43 20.63 -9.51
C ALA A 185 -4.23 20.84 -8.21
N VAL A 186 -5.45 20.29 -8.12
CA VAL A 186 -6.26 20.34 -6.90
C VAL A 186 -5.57 19.60 -5.74
N VAL A 187 -5.06 18.39 -5.98
CA VAL A 187 -4.32 17.61 -4.97
C VAL A 187 -3.11 18.39 -4.45
N VAL A 188 -2.29 18.92 -5.36
CA VAL A 188 -1.07 19.69 -5.02
C VAL A 188 -1.43 20.96 -4.26
N PHE A 189 -2.43 21.70 -4.74
CA PHE A 189 -2.89 22.94 -4.08
C PHE A 189 -3.35 22.64 -2.64
N LEU A 190 -4.24 21.69 -2.46
CA LEU A 190 -4.78 21.35 -1.14
C LEU A 190 -3.69 20.82 -0.19
N ASN A 191 -2.76 20.02 -0.70
CA ASN A 191 -1.69 19.47 0.11
C ASN A 191 -0.70 20.53 0.61
N HIS A 192 -0.42 21.55 -0.19
CA HIS A 192 0.61 22.57 0.13
C HIS A 192 0.03 23.85 0.74
N PHE A 193 -1.15 24.27 0.33
CA PHE A 193 -1.74 25.56 0.71
C PHE A 193 -2.82 25.47 1.78
N THR A 194 -3.23 24.24 2.19
CA THR A 194 -4.21 24.06 3.26
C THR A 194 -3.62 23.33 4.48
N LYS A 195 -4.39 23.29 5.57
CA LYS A 195 -4.02 22.67 6.84
C LYS A 195 -5.13 21.72 7.34
N GLY A 196 -4.82 20.89 8.33
CA GLY A 196 -5.79 20.03 8.99
C GLY A 196 -6.39 18.98 8.05
N ILE A 197 -7.69 18.75 8.20
CA ILE A 197 -8.43 17.72 7.46
C ILE A 197 -8.39 17.93 5.95
N THR A 198 -8.44 19.16 5.47
CA THR A 198 -8.43 19.50 4.04
C THR A 198 -7.13 19.06 3.37
N LYS A 199 -5.99 19.26 4.04
CA LYS A 199 -4.69 18.76 3.58
C LYS A 199 -4.68 17.23 3.51
N LEU A 200 -5.19 16.56 4.51
CA LEU A 200 -5.23 15.10 4.57
C LEU A 200 -6.20 14.50 3.54
N ALA A 201 -7.30 15.19 3.29
CA ALA A 201 -8.30 14.81 2.29
C ALA A 201 -7.93 15.25 0.85
N SER A 202 -6.76 15.85 0.63
CA SER A 202 -6.38 16.45 -0.66
C SER A 202 -6.55 15.49 -1.85
N ILE A 203 -6.14 14.25 -1.70
CA ILE A 203 -6.26 13.23 -2.75
C ILE A 203 -7.73 12.88 -3.00
N LEU A 204 -8.53 12.68 -1.94
CA LEU A 204 -9.95 12.38 -2.05
C LEU A 204 -10.71 13.54 -2.71
N ILE A 205 -10.45 14.78 -2.27
CA ILE A 205 -11.09 15.98 -2.84
C ILE A 205 -10.65 16.15 -4.30
N GLY A 206 -9.39 15.89 -4.62
CA GLY A 206 -8.89 15.90 -6.01
C GLY A 206 -9.63 14.89 -6.88
N ILE A 207 -9.79 13.66 -6.41
CA ILE A 207 -10.55 12.62 -7.13
C ILE A 207 -12.00 13.04 -7.32
N LEU A 208 -12.68 13.54 -6.27
CA LEU A 208 -14.05 14.01 -6.38
C LEU A 208 -14.20 15.15 -7.39
N THR A 209 -13.28 16.11 -7.36
CA THR A 209 -13.26 17.24 -8.32
C THR A 209 -13.06 16.73 -9.74
N GLY A 210 -12.03 15.85 -9.95
CA GLY A 210 -11.78 15.26 -11.26
C GLY A 210 -12.95 14.41 -11.77
N TYR A 211 -13.61 13.67 -10.88
CA TYR A 211 -14.78 12.86 -11.19
C TYR A 211 -15.96 13.71 -11.67
N VAL A 212 -16.25 14.81 -10.96
CA VAL A 212 -17.31 15.75 -11.36
C VAL A 212 -17.02 16.35 -12.74
N ILE A 213 -15.79 16.77 -12.99
CA ILE A 213 -15.38 17.31 -14.29
C ILE A 213 -15.51 16.25 -15.39
N ALA A 214 -15.02 15.02 -15.12
CA ALA A 214 -15.12 13.89 -16.05
C ALA A 214 -16.58 13.53 -16.38
N TYR A 215 -17.48 13.62 -15.41
CA TYR A 215 -18.91 13.42 -15.60
C TYR A 215 -19.48 14.45 -16.59
N PHE A 216 -19.20 15.73 -16.44
CA PHE A 216 -19.66 16.76 -17.38
C PHE A 216 -19.02 16.65 -18.77
N LEU A 217 -17.86 16.02 -18.89
CA LEU A 217 -17.20 15.75 -20.17
C LEU A 217 -17.68 14.47 -20.86
N GLY A 218 -18.60 13.71 -20.22
CA GLY A 218 -19.16 12.47 -20.75
C GLY A 218 -18.22 11.27 -20.70
N ILE A 219 -17.21 11.30 -19.81
CA ILE A 219 -16.21 10.21 -19.68
C ILE A 219 -16.68 9.16 -18.66
N VAL A 220 -17.63 9.50 -17.78
CA VAL A 220 -18.11 8.62 -16.69
C VAL A 220 -19.28 7.76 -17.17
N ASP A 221 -19.17 6.45 -17.00
CA ASP A 221 -20.27 5.51 -17.23
C ASP A 221 -20.86 5.03 -15.88
N LEU A 222 -22.12 5.36 -15.64
CA LEU A 222 -22.87 4.99 -14.43
C LEU A 222 -23.80 3.77 -14.61
N SER A 223 -23.81 3.16 -15.79
CA SER A 223 -24.79 2.11 -16.15
C SER A 223 -24.75 0.91 -15.18
N GLY A 224 -23.58 0.55 -14.68
CA GLY A 224 -23.39 -0.59 -13.78
C GLY A 224 -23.81 -0.34 -12.32
N VAL A 225 -23.91 0.93 -11.88
CA VAL A 225 -24.18 1.25 -10.46
C VAL A 225 -25.60 0.88 -10.02
N GLY A 226 -26.55 0.98 -10.95
CA GLY A 226 -27.96 0.69 -10.67
C GLY A 226 -28.21 -0.76 -10.26
N SER A 227 -27.49 -1.70 -10.86
CA SER A 227 -27.65 -3.15 -10.66
C SER A 227 -26.93 -3.68 -9.39
N ALA A 228 -26.03 -2.92 -8.81
CA ALA A 228 -25.30 -3.35 -7.63
C ALA A 228 -26.22 -3.44 -6.39
N ALA A 229 -26.03 -4.50 -5.59
CA ALA A 229 -26.77 -4.71 -4.35
C ALA A 229 -26.45 -3.65 -3.29
N TRP A 230 -27.37 -3.43 -2.34
CA TRP A 230 -27.13 -2.55 -1.20
C TRP A 230 -26.26 -3.20 -0.12
N VAL A 231 -26.41 -4.50 0.10
CA VAL A 231 -25.61 -5.26 1.07
C VAL A 231 -25.25 -6.60 0.45
N ALA A 232 -23.99 -6.96 0.50
CA ALA A 232 -23.51 -8.30 0.17
C ALA A 232 -22.29 -8.67 0.98
N LEU A 233 -22.21 -9.93 1.39
CA LEU A 233 -21.02 -10.51 1.98
C LEU A 233 -20.15 -11.08 0.85
N PRO A 234 -18.83 -10.89 0.92
CA PRO A 234 -17.91 -11.54 0.00
C PRO A 234 -18.04 -13.07 0.08
N ARG A 235 -18.10 -13.71 -1.06
CA ARG A 235 -18.11 -15.18 -1.12
C ARG A 235 -16.69 -15.69 -0.97
N PRO A 236 -16.45 -16.79 -0.25
CA PRO A 236 -15.15 -17.43 -0.22
C PRO A 236 -14.85 -18.04 -1.60
N MET A 237 -13.59 -17.97 -2.01
CA MET A 237 -13.06 -18.49 -3.28
C MET A 237 -13.87 -18.04 -4.51
N PRO A 238 -14.06 -16.72 -4.72
CA PRO A 238 -14.77 -16.22 -5.89
C PRO A 238 -13.96 -16.40 -7.18
N PHE A 239 -12.66 -16.60 -7.05
CA PHE A 239 -11.69 -16.84 -8.11
C PHE A 239 -10.90 -18.11 -7.82
N ASP A 240 -10.42 -18.77 -8.87
CA ASP A 240 -9.49 -19.90 -8.75
C ASP A 240 -8.17 -19.45 -8.15
N ILE A 241 -7.45 -20.39 -7.56
CA ILE A 241 -6.11 -20.16 -6.98
C ILE A 241 -5.11 -21.03 -7.72
N GLN A 242 -4.08 -20.40 -8.31
CA GLN A 242 -3.04 -21.09 -9.05
C GLN A 242 -1.66 -20.77 -8.47
N PHE A 243 -0.82 -21.79 -8.32
CA PHE A 243 0.53 -21.65 -7.81
C PHE A 243 1.54 -21.76 -8.95
N VAL A 244 2.11 -20.62 -9.36
CA VAL A 244 3.22 -20.54 -10.30
C VAL A 244 4.48 -20.24 -9.50
N PRO A 245 5.49 -21.14 -9.47
CA PRO A 245 6.67 -20.99 -8.60
C PRO A 245 7.39 -19.64 -8.77
N ALA A 246 7.55 -19.17 -10.01
CA ALA A 246 8.20 -17.90 -10.31
C ALA A 246 7.42 -16.71 -9.71
N ALA A 247 6.11 -16.69 -9.84
CA ALA A 247 5.24 -15.68 -9.24
C ALA A 247 5.29 -15.72 -7.71
N CYS A 248 5.29 -16.92 -7.13
CA CYS A 248 5.41 -17.12 -5.68
C CYS A 248 6.74 -16.58 -5.13
N VAL A 249 7.84 -16.82 -5.82
CA VAL A 249 9.17 -16.30 -5.45
C VAL A 249 9.20 -14.78 -5.57
N SER A 250 8.73 -14.23 -6.70
CA SER A 250 8.69 -12.77 -6.94
C SER A 250 7.91 -12.06 -5.86
N LEU A 251 6.68 -12.51 -5.59
CA LEU A 251 5.83 -11.86 -4.59
C LEU A 251 6.36 -12.11 -3.16
N GLY A 252 6.93 -13.28 -2.88
CA GLY A 252 7.58 -13.59 -1.60
C GLY A 252 8.71 -12.62 -1.25
N ILE A 253 9.55 -12.24 -2.23
CA ILE A 253 10.61 -11.24 -2.04
C ILE A 253 9.98 -9.87 -1.67
N VAL A 254 8.91 -9.47 -2.34
CA VAL A 254 8.23 -8.20 -2.03
C VAL A 254 7.59 -8.22 -0.64
N TYR A 255 7.10 -9.38 -0.19
CA TYR A 255 6.61 -9.53 1.19
C TYR A 255 7.71 -9.32 2.24
N VAL A 256 8.92 -9.80 1.98
CA VAL A 256 10.09 -9.52 2.84
C VAL A 256 10.36 -8.01 2.89
N VAL A 257 10.38 -7.35 1.74
CA VAL A 257 10.57 -5.89 1.66
C VAL A 257 9.47 -5.14 2.42
N ASN A 258 8.22 -5.54 2.22
CA ASN A 258 7.09 -4.90 2.90
C ASN A 258 7.09 -5.18 4.41
N ALA A 259 7.56 -6.34 4.86
CA ALA A 259 7.75 -6.62 6.29
C ALA A 259 8.76 -5.65 6.92
N VAL A 260 9.82 -5.27 6.21
CA VAL A 260 10.77 -4.25 6.66
C VAL A 260 10.12 -2.86 6.70
N GLN A 261 9.30 -2.50 5.72
CA GLN A 261 8.50 -1.26 5.77
C GLN A 261 7.59 -1.26 6.99
N THR A 262 6.93 -2.38 7.29
CA THR A 262 6.08 -2.55 8.48
C THR A 262 6.86 -2.29 9.77
N ILE A 263 8.12 -2.76 9.88
CA ILE A 263 8.99 -2.42 11.02
C ILE A 263 9.17 -0.90 11.15
N GLY A 264 9.43 -0.22 10.04
CA GLY A 264 9.56 1.24 10.00
C GLY A 264 8.27 1.96 10.45
N ASP A 265 7.13 1.54 9.93
CA ASP A 265 5.82 2.12 10.25
C ASP A 265 5.44 1.92 11.73
N LEU A 266 5.62 0.71 12.27
CA LEU A 266 5.36 0.41 13.68
C LEU A 266 6.32 1.18 14.59
N SER A 267 7.59 1.30 14.20
CA SER A 267 8.59 2.09 14.96
C SER A 267 8.22 3.58 14.95
N SER A 268 7.86 4.13 13.80
CA SER A 268 7.44 5.52 13.69
C SER A 268 6.17 5.81 14.50
N THR A 269 5.21 4.88 14.50
CA THR A 269 3.99 4.98 15.30
C THR A 269 4.29 5.03 16.80
N THR A 270 5.15 4.14 17.29
CA THR A 270 5.48 4.09 18.72
C THR A 270 6.38 5.22 19.16
N MET A 271 7.35 5.60 18.34
CA MET A 271 8.24 6.74 18.65
C MET A 271 7.49 8.08 18.59
N GLY A 272 6.71 8.31 17.53
CA GLY A 272 6.00 9.58 17.34
C GLY A 272 4.74 9.72 18.20
N GLY A 273 4.02 8.63 18.44
CA GLY A 273 2.76 8.65 19.18
C GLY A 273 2.87 8.28 20.65
N MET A 274 3.82 7.40 21.02
CA MET A 274 3.92 6.82 22.35
C MET A 274 5.26 7.13 23.06
N ASP A 275 6.15 7.88 22.44
CA ASP A 275 7.49 8.25 22.94
C ASP A 275 8.32 7.04 23.41
N ARG A 276 8.22 5.89 22.72
CA ARG A 276 8.96 4.67 23.02
C ARG A 276 9.30 3.85 21.77
N MET A 277 10.28 2.98 21.88
CA MET A 277 10.56 1.99 20.83
C MET A 277 9.54 0.85 20.86
N PRO A 278 9.24 0.22 19.71
CA PRO A 278 8.42 -0.98 19.67
C PRO A 278 9.19 -2.17 20.26
N THR A 279 8.47 -3.07 20.90
CA THR A 279 9.04 -4.34 21.37
C THR A 279 9.14 -5.34 20.23
N ASP A 280 10.03 -6.34 20.37
CA ASP A 280 10.13 -7.43 19.38
C ASP A 280 8.80 -8.18 19.19
N LYS A 281 7.98 -8.29 20.25
CA LYS A 281 6.64 -8.90 20.16
C LYS A 281 5.68 -8.08 19.32
N GLU A 282 5.70 -6.77 19.45
CA GLU A 282 4.85 -5.87 18.64
C GLU A 282 5.24 -5.91 17.18
N LEU A 283 6.54 -5.91 16.88
CA LEU A 283 7.04 -6.04 15.51
C LEU A 283 6.70 -7.40 14.90
N SER A 284 7.03 -8.48 15.62
CA SER A 284 6.72 -9.84 15.18
C SER A 284 5.22 -10.04 14.98
N GLY A 285 4.41 -9.69 15.99
CA GLY A 285 2.95 -9.82 15.94
C GLY A 285 2.33 -9.01 14.81
N GLY A 286 2.84 -7.80 14.55
CA GLY A 286 2.39 -6.95 13.45
C GLY A 286 2.61 -7.58 12.08
N ILE A 287 3.80 -8.12 11.83
CA ILE A 287 4.16 -8.76 10.56
C ILE A 287 3.42 -10.10 10.40
N VAL A 288 3.34 -10.91 11.48
CA VAL A 288 2.56 -12.16 11.46
C VAL A 288 1.09 -11.88 11.17
N GLY A 289 0.49 -10.87 11.83
CA GLY A 289 -0.89 -10.44 11.57
C GLY A 289 -1.11 -10.02 10.12
N GLN A 290 -0.15 -9.29 9.54
CA GLN A 290 -0.16 -8.91 8.12
C GLN A 290 -0.17 -10.15 7.21
N GLY A 291 0.71 -11.12 7.46
CA GLY A 291 0.79 -12.36 6.67
C GLY A 291 -0.50 -13.18 6.77
N VAL A 292 -1.07 -13.33 7.96
CA VAL A 292 -2.35 -14.03 8.18
C VAL A 292 -3.48 -13.35 7.41
N MET A 293 -3.57 -12.01 7.48
CA MET A 293 -4.63 -11.28 6.79
C MET A 293 -4.47 -11.30 5.27
N SER A 294 -3.24 -11.34 4.75
CA SER A 294 -3.00 -11.54 3.32
C SER A 294 -3.46 -12.93 2.86
N ILE A 295 -3.13 -13.99 3.61
CA ILE A 295 -3.60 -15.34 3.27
C ILE A 295 -5.14 -15.39 3.27
N LEU A 296 -5.79 -14.82 4.29
CA LEU A 296 -7.25 -14.72 4.32
C LEU A 296 -7.78 -13.91 3.14
N GLY A 297 -7.09 -12.82 2.78
CA GLY A 297 -7.43 -11.98 1.64
C GLY A 297 -7.46 -12.75 0.33
N ALA A 298 -6.45 -13.55 0.07
CA ALA A 298 -6.34 -14.36 -1.14
C ALA A 298 -7.55 -15.31 -1.30
N PHE A 299 -8.06 -15.90 -0.22
CA PHE A 299 -9.25 -16.76 -0.27
C PHE A 299 -10.55 -16.01 -0.62
N PHE A 300 -10.58 -14.70 -0.46
CA PHE A 300 -11.74 -13.87 -0.80
C PHE A 300 -11.52 -13.02 -2.06
N GLY A 301 -10.38 -13.18 -2.75
CA GLY A 301 -10.03 -12.39 -3.93
C GLY A 301 -9.56 -10.98 -3.60
N GLY A 302 -9.00 -10.79 -2.40
CA GLY A 302 -8.38 -9.55 -1.95
C GLY A 302 -6.93 -9.42 -2.41
N LEU A 303 -6.25 -8.39 -1.92
CA LEU A 303 -4.86 -8.09 -2.21
C LEU A 303 -4.03 -8.02 -0.92
N PRO A 304 -2.68 -8.13 -1.02
CA PRO A 304 -1.79 -8.18 0.14
C PRO A 304 -1.98 -7.04 1.12
N ALA A 305 -2.23 -7.37 2.38
CA ALA A 305 -2.35 -6.42 3.47
C ALA A 305 -0.98 -5.83 3.86
N ALA A 306 -0.95 -4.57 4.27
CA ALA A 306 0.24 -3.88 4.76
C ALA A 306 -0.13 -2.75 5.74
N THR A 307 0.86 -2.26 6.49
CA THR A 307 0.71 -1.04 7.28
C THR A 307 0.61 0.19 6.38
N TYR A 308 -0.13 1.20 6.83
CA TYR A 308 -0.42 2.38 6.05
C TYR A 308 0.37 3.59 6.53
N SER A 309 1.49 3.89 5.86
CA SER A 309 2.43 4.94 6.28
C SER A 309 1.81 6.34 6.36
N GLN A 310 0.77 6.65 5.54
CA GLN A 310 0.06 7.92 5.61
C GLN A 310 -0.65 8.09 6.97
N ASN A 311 -1.27 7.03 7.48
CA ASN A 311 -1.93 7.05 8.78
C ASN A 311 -0.92 7.09 9.92
N VAL A 312 0.25 6.47 9.77
CA VAL A 312 1.38 6.61 10.70
C VAL A 312 1.83 8.08 10.81
N GLY A 313 1.90 8.78 9.69
CA GLY A 313 2.18 10.23 9.66
C GLY A 313 1.17 11.04 10.47
N ILE A 314 -0.12 10.69 10.42
CA ILE A 314 -1.17 11.35 11.23
C ILE A 314 -0.92 11.11 12.73
N VAL A 315 -0.64 9.86 13.13
CA VAL A 315 -0.34 9.51 14.52
C VAL A 315 0.85 10.31 15.04
N THR A 316 1.92 10.36 14.26
CA THR A 316 3.16 11.07 14.63
C THR A 316 2.94 12.58 14.84
N VAL A 317 2.09 13.20 14.01
CA VAL A 317 1.80 14.64 14.09
C VAL A 317 0.80 14.97 15.21
N ASN A 318 -0.28 14.19 15.29
CA ASN A 318 -1.39 14.49 16.20
C ASN A 318 -1.24 13.82 17.57
N ARG A 319 -0.35 12.84 17.70
CA ARG A 319 -0.12 12.00 18.91
C ARG A 319 -1.38 11.27 19.39
N VAL A 320 -2.39 11.14 18.54
CA VAL A 320 -3.61 10.40 18.85
C VAL A 320 -3.31 8.92 18.74
N ILE A 321 -3.39 8.20 19.86
CA ILE A 321 -3.07 6.78 19.96
C ILE A 321 -4.25 5.92 20.44
N ASN A 322 -5.38 6.53 20.78
CA ASN A 322 -6.51 5.82 21.36
C ASN A 322 -7.09 4.78 20.39
N ARG A 323 -7.12 3.52 20.84
CA ARG A 323 -7.60 2.39 20.02
C ARG A 323 -9.04 2.53 19.53
N ALA A 324 -9.91 3.27 20.25
CA ALA A 324 -11.30 3.47 19.83
C ALA A 324 -11.39 4.32 18.56
N VAL A 325 -10.47 5.27 18.36
CA VAL A 325 -10.40 6.08 17.13
C VAL A 325 -10.12 5.19 15.91
N PHE A 326 -9.13 4.29 16.03
CA PHE A 326 -8.75 3.37 14.95
C PHE A 326 -9.81 2.29 14.74
N ALA A 327 -10.42 1.79 15.82
CA ALA A 327 -11.53 0.83 15.74
C ALA A 327 -12.74 1.45 15.04
N LEU A 328 -13.07 2.72 15.31
CA LEU A 328 -14.12 3.42 14.57
C LEU A 328 -13.78 3.58 13.09
N ALA A 329 -12.54 3.94 12.76
CA ALA A 329 -12.10 4.02 11.36
C ALA A 329 -12.23 2.65 10.67
N ALA A 330 -11.81 1.57 11.32
CA ALA A 330 -11.97 0.22 10.80
C ALA A 330 -13.45 -0.15 10.62
N LEU A 331 -14.33 0.20 11.57
CA LEU A 331 -15.76 -0.07 11.46
C LEU A 331 -16.40 0.67 10.28
N ILE A 332 -16.02 1.93 10.05
CA ILE A 332 -16.51 2.71 8.90
C ILE A 332 -16.06 2.04 7.59
N LEU A 333 -14.80 1.61 7.47
CA LEU A 333 -14.29 0.90 6.29
C LEU A 333 -14.98 -0.46 6.11
N LEU A 334 -15.28 -1.17 7.19
CA LEU A 334 -16.03 -2.43 7.16
C LEU A 334 -17.42 -2.22 6.58
N VAL A 335 -18.16 -1.22 7.10
CA VAL A 335 -19.49 -0.89 6.60
C VAL A 335 -19.44 -0.48 5.13
N ALA A 336 -18.45 0.34 4.73
CA ALA A 336 -18.26 0.72 3.33
C ALA A 336 -17.99 -0.49 2.42
N GLY A 337 -17.21 -1.46 2.89
CA GLY A 337 -16.94 -2.71 2.16
C GLY A 337 -18.14 -3.65 2.07
N LEU A 338 -19.08 -3.58 3.02
CA LEU A 338 -20.32 -4.38 2.99
C LEU A 338 -21.40 -3.81 2.04
N VAL A 339 -21.16 -2.63 1.45
CA VAL A 339 -22.08 -1.96 0.53
C VAL A 339 -21.54 -2.05 -0.90
N PRO A 340 -21.93 -3.08 -1.72
CA PRO A 340 -21.48 -3.22 -3.12
C PRO A 340 -21.76 -1.99 -3.97
N LYS A 341 -22.86 -1.30 -3.70
CA LYS A 341 -23.24 -0.08 -4.40
C LYS A 341 -22.19 1.03 -4.24
N PHE A 342 -21.57 1.15 -3.07
CA PHE A 342 -20.46 2.07 -2.84
C PHE A 342 -19.22 1.63 -3.64
N ALA A 343 -18.85 0.35 -3.57
CA ALA A 343 -17.72 -0.17 -4.34
C ALA A 343 -17.95 -0.04 -5.86
N SER A 344 -19.16 -0.31 -6.35
CA SER A 344 -19.53 -0.13 -7.77
C SER A 344 -19.45 1.34 -8.20
N LEU A 345 -19.83 2.29 -7.37
CA LEU A 345 -19.61 3.71 -7.67
C LEU A 345 -18.13 4.04 -7.82
N LEU A 346 -17.26 3.43 -7.03
CA LEU A 346 -15.82 3.66 -7.12
C LEU A 346 -15.19 3.07 -8.40
N THR A 347 -15.78 2.02 -8.98
CA THR A 347 -15.32 1.46 -10.28
C THR A 347 -15.63 2.38 -11.45
N THR A 348 -16.54 3.34 -11.31
CA THR A 348 -16.88 4.31 -12.37
C THR A 348 -15.89 5.49 -12.43
N ILE A 349 -14.93 5.57 -11.50
CA ILE A 349 -13.94 6.64 -11.51
C ILE A 349 -13.02 6.46 -12.72
N PRO A 350 -13.00 7.42 -13.66
CA PRO A 350 -12.19 7.31 -14.86
C PRO A 350 -10.69 7.20 -14.53
N GLN A 351 -9.97 6.42 -15.33
CA GLN A 351 -8.55 6.18 -15.10
C GLN A 351 -7.74 7.49 -15.11
N CYS A 352 -8.11 8.48 -15.93
CA CYS A 352 -7.44 9.79 -15.94
C CYS A 352 -7.53 10.53 -14.59
N VAL A 353 -8.65 10.39 -13.86
CA VAL A 353 -8.82 10.96 -12.51
C VAL A 353 -7.89 10.24 -11.52
N ILE A 354 -7.88 8.88 -11.58
CA ILE A 354 -7.02 8.07 -10.72
C ILE A 354 -5.55 8.38 -11.01
N GLY A 355 -5.15 8.48 -12.27
CA GLY A 355 -3.78 8.83 -12.66
C GLY A 355 -3.33 10.18 -12.14
N GLY A 356 -4.17 11.22 -12.30
CA GLY A 356 -3.89 12.57 -11.81
C GLY A 356 -3.72 12.64 -10.28
N ALA A 357 -4.50 11.85 -9.54
CA ALA A 357 -4.40 11.77 -8.09
C ALA A 357 -3.17 10.97 -7.63
N THR A 358 -2.91 9.81 -8.25
CA THR A 358 -1.91 8.84 -7.78
C THR A 358 -0.47 9.23 -8.14
N ILE A 359 -0.24 10.00 -9.18
CA ILE A 359 1.11 10.49 -9.51
C ILE A 359 1.75 11.22 -8.33
N SER A 360 0.97 11.99 -7.56
CA SER A 360 1.45 12.67 -6.35
C SER A 360 1.80 11.70 -5.21
N VAL A 361 1.05 10.59 -5.10
CA VAL A 361 1.33 9.52 -4.13
C VAL A 361 2.65 8.83 -4.49
N PHE A 362 2.83 8.47 -5.75
CA PHE A 362 4.05 7.79 -6.22
C PHE A 362 5.29 8.68 -6.08
N ALA A 363 5.15 9.99 -6.35
CA ALA A 363 6.19 10.96 -6.07
C ALA A 363 6.56 10.98 -4.57
N THR A 364 5.57 10.93 -3.68
CA THR A 364 5.80 10.88 -2.23
C THR A 364 6.53 9.60 -1.79
N ILE A 365 6.17 8.45 -2.39
CA ILE A 365 6.88 7.17 -2.14
C ILE A 365 8.34 7.29 -2.55
N THR A 366 8.61 7.82 -3.75
CA THR A 366 9.97 8.05 -4.25
C THR A 366 10.77 8.93 -3.29
N MET A 367 10.19 10.05 -2.83
CA MET A 367 10.84 10.97 -1.90
C MET A 367 11.07 10.37 -0.52
N THR A 368 10.20 9.46 -0.09
CA THR A 368 10.42 8.70 1.15
C THR A 368 11.66 7.80 1.01
N GLY A 369 11.81 7.11 -0.10
CA GLY A 369 13.02 6.34 -0.41
C GLY A 369 14.28 7.21 -0.38
N ILE A 370 14.26 8.38 -1.04
CA ILE A 370 15.39 9.33 -1.03
C ILE A 370 15.75 9.76 0.40
N ARG A 371 14.75 10.10 1.21
CA ARG A 371 14.98 10.51 2.61
C ARG A 371 15.70 9.42 3.40
N MET A 372 15.29 8.17 3.28
CA MET A 372 15.95 7.05 3.95
C MET A 372 17.37 6.79 3.44
N ILE A 373 17.61 6.94 2.13
CA ILE A 373 18.93 6.78 1.52
C ILE A 373 19.90 7.84 2.03
N THR A 374 19.44 9.10 2.13
CA THR A 374 20.28 10.24 2.51
C THR A 374 20.44 10.41 4.01
N GLU A 375 19.75 9.61 4.81
CA GLU A 375 19.90 9.62 6.28
C GLU A 375 21.35 9.35 6.68
N GLY A 376 21.93 10.25 7.51
CA GLY A 376 23.36 10.18 7.90
C GLY A 376 24.36 10.52 6.80
N GLY A 377 23.94 11.28 5.75
CA GLY A 377 24.80 11.73 4.66
C GLY A 377 24.81 10.76 3.45
N PHE A 378 25.31 11.26 2.33
CA PHE A 378 25.40 10.52 1.07
C PHE A 378 26.87 10.27 0.71
N THR A 379 27.27 9.01 0.74
CA THR A 379 28.66 8.60 0.61
C THR A 379 28.87 7.84 -0.72
N PRO A 380 30.13 7.68 -1.20
CA PRO A 380 30.43 6.90 -2.42
C PRO A 380 29.91 5.47 -2.34
N ARG A 381 29.99 4.82 -1.18
CA ARG A 381 29.44 3.47 -0.96
C ARG A 381 27.92 3.46 -1.11
N LYS A 382 27.23 4.41 -0.46
CA LYS A 382 25.77 4.54 -0.59
C LYS A 382 25.37 4.82 -2.04
N SER A 383 26.09 5.66 -2.73
CA SER A 383 25.90 5.96 -4.16
C SER A 383 25.98 4.71 -5.03
N SER A 384 26.99 3.86 -4.78
CA SER A 384 27.16 2.60 -5.53
C SER A 384 26.02 1.61 -5.24
N VAL A 385 25.65 1.41 -3.96
CA VAL A 385 24.55 0.51 -3.59
C VAL A 385 23.25 0.97 -4.25
N VAL A 386 22.88 2.24 -4.12
CA VAL A 386 21.64 2.78 -4.67
C VAL A 386 21.68 2.78 -6.19
N GLY A 387 22.74 3.37 -6.77
CA GLY A 387 22.85 3.58 -8.22
C GLY A 387 22.80 2.26 -9.00
N LEU A 388 23.61 1.27 -8.61
CA LEU A 388 23.64 -0.02 -9.31
C LEU A 388 22.35 -0.82 -9.10
N SER A 389 21.79 -0.81 -7.89
CA SER A 389 20.54 -1.53 -7.62
C SER A 389 19.37 -0.98 -8.42
N VAL A 390 19.25 0.35 -8.48
CA VAL A 390 18.19 1.03 -9.24
C VAL A 390 18.43 0.87 -10.75
N ALA A 391 19.67 1.06 -11.22
CA ALA A 391 20.01 0.93 -12.63
C ALA A 391 19.69 -0.48 -13.17
N LEU A 392 20.07 -1.53 -12.43
CA LEU A 392 19.75 -2.90 -12.81
C LEU A 392 18.26 -3.20 -12.69
N GLY A 393 17.63 -2.80 -11.58
CA GLY A 393 16.20 -3.04 -11.35
C GLY A 393 15.32 -2.39 -12.42
N VAL A 394 15.51 -1.10 -12.65
CA VAL A 394 14.74 -0.37 -13.66
C VAL A 394 15.19 -0.73 -15.07
N GLY A 395 16.51 -0.81 -15.33
CA GLY A 395 17.07 -1.08 -16.66
C GLY A 395 16.59 -2.42 -17.22
N ILE A 396 16.66 -3.49 -16.45
CA ILE A 396 16.21 -4.83 -16.87
C ILE A 396 14.74 -4.83 -17.27
N THR A 397 13.88 -4.20 -16.49
CA THR A 397 12.43 -4.17 -16.78
C THR A 397 12.04 -3.26 -17.94
N GLN A 398 12.90 -2.30 -18.32
CA GLN A 398 12.67 -1.44 -19.48
C GLN A 398 13.08 -2.11 -20.81
N VAL A 399 13.93 -3.14 -20.76
CA VAL A 399 14.39 -3.87 -21.95
C VAL A 399 13.68 -5.20 -22.01
N SER A 400 12.52 -5.24 -22.65
CA SER A 400 11.70 -6.46 -22.76
C SER A 400 12.52 -7.60 -23.38
N GLY A 401 12.45 -8.78 -22.75
CA GLY A 401 13.11 -9.99 -23.23
C GLY A 401 14.62 -10.07 -23.03
N CYS A 402 15.26 -9.11 -22.33
CA CYS A 402 16.71 -9.14 -22.09
C CYS A 402 17.17 -10.37 -21.28
N LEU A 403 16.28 -11.05 -20.57
CA LEU A 403 16.50 -12.27 -19.81
C LEU A 403 15.75 -13.49 -20.39
N ALA A 404 15.26 -13.40 -21.64
CA ALA A 404 14.50 -14.47 -22.30
C ALA A 404 15.31 -15.23 -23.36
N GLY A 405 16.61 -14.94 -23.52
CA GLY A 405 17.51 -15.60 -24.50
C GLY A 405 17.88 -17.04 -24.13
N GLU A 406 18.49 -17.72 -25.09
CA GLU A 406 19.04 -19.08 -24.86
C GLU A 406 20.02 -19.11 -23.67
N GLY A 407 19.85 -20.10 -22.80
CA GLY A 407 20.69 -20.27 -21.59
C GLY A 407 20.04 -19.72 -20.30
N PHE A 408 19.01 -18.89 -20.39
CA PHE A 408 18.23 -18.52 -19.22
C PHE A 408 17.01 -19.44 -19.03
N PRO A 409 16.83 -20.06 -17.84
CA PRO A 409 15.57 -20.73 -17.53
C PRO A 409 14.40 -19.74 -17.58
N ALA A 410 13.23 -20.17 -18.06
CA ALA A 410 12.05 -19.29 -18.22
C ALA A 410 11.66 -18.51 -16.94
N TRP A 411 11.84 -19.13 -15.77
CA TRP A 411 11.54 -18.48 -14.49
C TRP A 411 12.42 -17.26 -14.21
N VAL A 412 13.62 -17.15 -14.81
CA VAL A 412 14.51 -15.98 -14.62
C VAL A 412 13.87 -14.73 -15.19
N ASN A 413 13.29 -14.81 -16.38
CA ASN A 413 12.60 -13.68 -16.99
C ASN A 413 11.35 -13.29 -16.18
N THR A 414 10.58 -14.26 -15.70
CA THR A 414 9.38 -13.98 -14.88
C THR A 414 9.75 -13.33 -13.54
N VAL A 415 10.80 -13.79 -12.85
CA VAL A 415 11.20 -13.25 -11.54
C VAL A 415 11.92 -11.91 -11.67
N PHE A 416 12.87 -11.79 -12.59
CA PHE A 416 13.77 -10.63 -12.67
C PHE A 416 13.46 -9.69 -13.84
N GLY A 417 12.90 -10.20 -14.93
CA GLY A 417 12.56 -9.39 -16.09
C GLY A 417 11.28 -8.58 -15.92
N SER A 418 10.39 -8.99 -15.01
CA SER A 418 9.05 -8.39 -14.86
C SER A 418 8.91 -7.44 -13.66
N SER A 419 9.82 -7.47 -12.68
CA SER A 419 9.71 -6.65 -11.47
C SER A 419 11.03 -5.94 -11.11
N SER A 420 11.08 -4.63 -11.35
CA SER A 420 12.21 -3.79 -10.95
C SER A 420 12.49 -3.83 -9.45
N VAL A 421 11.44 -3.98 -8.64
CA VAL A 421 11.51 -4.01 -7.18
C VAL A 421 12.26 -5.24 -6.68
N VAL A 422 12.00 -6.41 -7.28
CA VAL A 422 12.66 -7.68 -6.94
C VAL A 422 14.16 -7.59 -7.21
N VAL A 423 14.54 -7.13 -8.40
CA VAL A 423 15.94 -6.97 -8.79
C VAL A 423 16.66 -5.97 -7.88
N ALA A 424 16.06 -4.79 -7.69
CA ALA A 424 16.64 -3.74 -6.85
C ALA A 424 16.80 -4.19 -5.39
N ALA A 425 15.84 -4.93 -4.84
CA ALA A 425 15.90 -5.44 -3.47
C ALA A 425 17.08 -6.42 -3.30
N LEU A 426 17.19 -7.39 -4.19
CA LEU A 426 18.27 -8.37 -4.12
C LEU A 426 19.64 -7.74 -4.33
N MET A 427 19.77 -6.83 -5.31
CA MET A 427 21.00 -6.12 -5.57
C MET A 427 21.40 -5.19 -4.41
N ALA A 428 20.43 -4.48 -3.80
CA ALA A 428 20.70 -3.62 -2.66
C ALA A 428 21.21 -4.41 -1.45
N VAL A 429 20.58 -5.55 -1.14
CA VAL A 429 21.06 -6.45 -0.08
C VAL A 429 22.46 -6.98 -0.42
N LEU A 430 22.66 -7.51 -1.62
CA LEU A 430 23.92 -8.10 -2.05
C LEU A 430 25.07 -7.07 -2.00
N LEU A 431 24.88 -5.90 -2.60
CA LEU A 431 25.89 -4.85 -2.62
C LEU A 431 26.15 -4.29 -1.21
N ASN A 432 25.12 -4.19 -0.37
CA ASN A 432 25.30 -3.76 1.01
C ASN A 432 26.12 -4.77 1.85
N LEU A 433 26.08 -6.05 1.52
CA LEU A 433 26.88 -7.09 2.18
C LEU A 433 28.31 -7.14 1.65
N ILE A 434 28.51 -6.99 0.33
CA ILE A 434 29.81 -7.19 -0.34
C ILE A 434 30.68 -5.92 -0.24
N LEU A 435 30.10 -4.73 -0.40
CA LEU A 435 30.89 -3.50 -0.43
C LEU A 435 31.47 -3.18 0.94
N PRO A 436 32.75 -2.77 1.01
CA PRO A 436 33.43 -2.44 2.28
C PRO A 436 32.62 -1.41 3.08
N LYS A 437 32.54 -1.62 4.39
CA LYS A 437 31.94 -0.64 5.28
C LYS A 437 32.85 0.58 5.37
N GLU A 438 32.25 1.76 5.37
CA GLU A 438 33.01 2.99 5.57
C GLU A 438 33.57 3.05 6.99
N PRO A 439 34.76 3.65 7.18
CA PRO A 439 35.28 3.94 8.51
C PRO A 439 34.23 4.76 9.27
N SER A 440 33.94 4.39 10.52
CA SER A 440 33.08 5.21 11.39
C SER A 440 33.71 6.60 11.50
N ALA A 441 32.91 7.65 11.30
CA ALA A 441 33.35 9.06 11.42
C ALA A 441 33.82 9.43 12.84
N ASN A 442 33.95 8.46 13.77
CA ASN A 442 34.42 8.56 15.13
C ASN A 442 35.64 7.62 15.31
N GLY A 443 36.68 7.83 14.56
CA GLY A 443 38.00 7.28 14.77
C GLY A 443 39.00 8.40 14.95
#